data_70966c6bf3c4375d25e285c144b8199f
#
_entry.id   70966c6bf3c4375d25e285c144b8199f
#
_cell.length_a   1.000
_cell.length_b   1.000
_cell.length_c   1.000
_cell.angle_alpha   90.00
_cell.angle_beta   90.00
_cell.angle_gamma   90.00
#
_symmetry.space_group_name_H-M   'P 1'
#
loop_
_entity.id
_entity.type
_entity.pdbx_description
1 polymer ?
#
loop_
_entity_poly.entity_id
_entity_poly.type
_entity_poly.pdbx_seq_one_letter_code
_entity_poly.pdbx_strand_id
1 'polypeptide(L)'
;MNLIEEKLISRIILDKKLPKEVGFKYFGKHGDVMLFIEEFYKKYKTTPSEETVQNDFPDFDTTLTSEPLEYYEDQIIEDYQTRNALSNIEVAINQIQGGKLKEGTDTCLQIYRNYKTKTDELDYDNYDESIYKMYDFRQNLTGKSWQFETFNSLNTFIPSFNGGEFHVLVGRPKMGKTYIALAMALDLYRQGARVGIASAEMNRETMIGRIDRLATQLSPVYFNQGTTTLSFQKMIERQRIKDKKTGGKLAFIGFERDNDLYTGTVNDLSRYVKDLNLDVLIIDSLYMYKANIKRNSNWENTIEVIREAVSLTRQNKVLTIATTQFAKQGVKKKGGSAEDVAYSDAFLQYCDSLIGVSADENTQLAHMRNLNVLAVREGEIGQCIIKYEFEPNLNISDYGTFDIEN
;
A
#
# COMPACT_ATOMS: atom_id res chain seq x y z
N MET A 1 -8.64 1.92 -37.23
CA MET A 1 -8.47 0.58 -36.64
C MET A 1 -7.94 -0.44 -37.64
N ASN A 2 -8.61 -0.70 -38.76
CA ASN A 2 -8.13 -1.69 -39.74
C ASN A 2 -6.70 -1.44 -40.25
N LEU A 3 -6.28 -0.19 -40.34
CA LEU A 3 -4.97 0.20 -40.89
C LEU A 3 -3.77 -0.27 -40.02
N ILE A 4 -3.92 -0.40 -38.71
CA ILE A 4 -2.84 -0.86 -37.82
C ILE A 4 -2.60 -2.36 -37.99
N GLU A 5 -3.68 -3.16 -38.08
CA GLU A 5 -3.59 -4.61 -38.34
C GLU A 5 -2.93 -4.87 -39.71
N GLU A 6 -3.35 -4.14 -40.74
CA GLU A 6 -2.77 -4.22 -42.09
C GLU A 6 -1.27 -3.84 -42.08
N LYS A 7 -0.88 -2.79 -41.36
CA LYS A 7 0.52 -2.37 -41.22
C LYS A 7 1.36 -3.40 -40.50
N LEU A 8 0.88 -3.98 -39.38
CA LEU A 8 1.63 -5.03 -38.68
C LEU A 8 1.83 -6.25 -39.55
N ILE A 9 0.77 -6.75 -40.22
CA ILE A 9 0.86 -7.89 -41.13
C ILE A 9 1.84 -7.60 -42.29
N SER A 10 1.75 -6.43 -42.91
CA SER A 10 2.67 -6.00 -43.95
C SER A 10 4.12 -5.97 -43.46
N ARG A 11 4.34 -5.52 -42.24
CA ARG A 11 5.68 -5.51 -41.63
C ARG A 11 6.21 -6.92 -41.33
N ILE A 12 5.36 -7.83 -40.86
CA ILE A 12 5.69 -9.24 -40.63
C ILE A 12 6.16 -9.89 -41.97
N ILE A 13 5.45 -9.64 -43.06
CA ILE A 13 5.80 -10.16 -44.38
C ILE A 13 7.14 -9.57 -44.84
N LEU A 14 7.33 -8.27 -44.67
CA LEU A 14 8.54 -7.54 -45.09
C LEU A 14 9.79 -8.00 -44.34
N ASP A 15 9.71 -8.06 -43.00
CA ASP A 15 10.84 -8.42 -42.13
C ASP A 15 11.09 -9.93 -42.06
N LYS A 16 10.17 -10.74 -42.61
CA LYS A 16 10.18 -12.21 -42.54
C LYS A 16 10.30 -12.75 -41.12
N LYS A 17 9.70 -12.07 -40.17
CA LYS A 17 9.78 -12.35 -38.74
C LYS A 17 8.40 -12.24 -38.10
N LEU A 18 8.05 -13.22 -37.25
CA LEU A 18 6.84 -13.10 -36.43
C LEU A 18 7.05 -12.14 -35.23
N PRO A 19 5.98 -11.45 -34.80
CA PRO A 19 5.98 -10.71 -33.56
C PRO A 19 6.23 -11.63 -32.36
N LYS A 20 6.79 -11.09 -31.28
CA LYS A 20 7.10 -11.87 -30.09
C LYS A 20 5.90 -12.05 -29.17
N GLU A 21 5.08 -11.02 -29.04
CA GLU A 21 4.02 -10.95 -28.03
C GLU A 21 2.61 -11.00 -28.62
N VAL A 22 2.48 -10.74 -29.92
CA VAL A 22 1.19 -10.61 -30.62
C VAL A 22 0.91 -11.82 -31.50
N GLY A 23 -0.17 -12.56 -31.21
CA GLY A 23 -0.69 -13.63 -32.05
C GLY A 23 -2.07 -13.27 -32.63
N PHE A 24 -2.65 -14.16 -33.47
CA PHE A 24 -3.91 -13.95 -34.20
C PHE A 24 -5.07 -13.47 -33.30
N LYS A 25 -5.11 -13.88 -32.04
CA LYS A 25 -6.16 -13.49 -31.06
C LYS A 25 -6.21 -11.99 -30.75
N TYR A 26 -5.14 -11.26 -31.03
CA TYR A 26 -5.07 -9.80 -30.83
C TYR A 26 -5.74 -9.02 -31.96
N PHE A 27 -5.93 -9.67 -33.11
CA PHE A 27 -6.53 -9.03 -34.30
C PHE A 27 -8.06 -9.08 -34.24
N GLY A 28 -8.67 -8.09 -34.88
CA GLY A 28 -10.12 -8.03 -35.07
C GLY A 28 -10.50 -8.51 -36.47
N LYS A 29 -10.33 -7.65 -37.45
CA LYS A 29 -10.75 -7.90 -38.85
C LYS A 29 -9.83 -8.91 -39.56
N HIS A 30 -8.53 -8.82 -39.32
CA HIS A 30 -7.52 -9.60 -40.05
C HIS A 30 -6.93 -10.77 -39.22
N GLY A 31 -7.70 -11.26 -38.24
CA GLY A 31 -7.30 -12.40 -37.41
C GLY A 31 -7.03 -13.69 -38.23
N ASP A 32 -7.84 -13.94 -39.23
CA ASP A 32 -7.69 -15.12 -40.12
C ASP A 32 -6.41 -15.03 -40.95
N VAL A 33 -6.06 -13.82 -41.42
CA VAL A 33 -4.80 -13.59 -42.16
C VAL A 33 -3.61 -13.84 -41.24
N MET A 34 -3.65 -13.35 -40.02
CA MET A 34 -2.57 -13.57 -39.04
C MET A 34 -2.44 -15.04 -38.66
N LEU A 35 -3.56 -15.75 -38.46
CA LEU A 35 -3.57 -17.20 -38.19
C LEU A 35 -2.89 -17.99 -39.32
N PHE A 36 -3.25 -17.64 -40.57
CA PHE A 36 -2.61 -18.25 -41.75
C PHE A 36 -1.09 -18.04 -41.74
N ILE A 37 -0.64 -16.81 -41.44
CA ILE A 37 0.80 -16.51 -41.38
C ILE A 37 1.51 -17.31 -40.28
N GLU A 38 0.90 -17.46 -39.10
CA GLU A 38 1.43 -18.25 -37.98
C GLU A 38 1.53 -19.72 -38.36
N GLU A 39 0.50 -20.32 -39.02
CA GLU A 39 0.51 -21.70 -39.48
C GLU A 39 1.54 -21.92 -40.58
N PHE A 40 1.67 -21.00 -41.51
CA PHE A 40 2.66 -21.01 -42.57
C PHE A 40 4.08 -21.00 -41.98
N TYR A 41 4.32 -20.10 -41.02
CA TYR A 41 5.62 -20.00 -40.33
C TYR A 41 5.94 -21.27 -39.53
N LYS A 42 4.93 -21.84 -38.87
CA LYS A 42 5.11 -23.13 -38.16
C LYS A 42 5.56 -24.25 -39.08
N LYS A 43 5.03 -24.29 -40.30
CA LYS A 43 5.30 -25.32 -41.28
C LYS A 43 6.62 -25.10 -42.06
N TYR A 44 6.87 -23.87 -42.48
CA TYR A 44 7.96 -23.56 -43.43
C TYR A 44 9.11 -22.78 -42.80
N LYS A 45 9.00 -22.34 -41.53
CA LYS A 45 10.00 -21.57 -40.79
C LYS A 45 10.33 -20.21 -41.42
N THR A 46 9.44 -19.69 -42.24
CA THR A 46 9.49 -18.35 -42.84
C THR A 46 8.07 -17.83 -42.99
N THR A 47 7.88 -16.54 -43.14
CA THR A 47 6.58 -15.93 -43.42
C THR A 47 6.22 -16.15 -44.91
N PRO A 48 4.92 -16.18 -45.26
CA PRO A 48 4.50 -16.23 -46.66
C PRO A 48 4.92 -14.95 -47.40
N SER A 49 4.99 -15.01 -48.73
CA SER A 49 5.13 -13.82 -49.55
C SER A 49 3.81 -13.06 -49.67
N GLU A 50 3.89 -11.77 -50.01
CA GLU A 50 2.71 -10.95 -50.27
C GLU A 50 1.75 -11.61 -51.28
N GLU A 51 2.28 -12.12 -52.41
CA GLU A 51 1.50 -12.81 -53.41
C GLU A 51 0.77 -14.05 -52.83
N THR A 52 1.43 -14.80 -51.93
CA THR A 52 0.82 -15.96 -51.27
C THR A 52 -0.34 -15.56 -50.38
N VAL A 53 -0.20 -14.45 -49.62
CA VAL A 53 -1.26 -13.96 -48.77
C VAL A 53 -2.43 -13.41 -49.59
N GLN A 54 -2.17 -12.67 -50.66
CA GLN A 54 -3.20 -12.13 -51.52
C GLN A 54 -3.98 -13.21 -52.29
N ASN A 55 -3.35 -14.33 -52.64
CA ASN A 55 -4.04 -15.45 -53.26
C ASN A 55 -5.07 -16.11 -52.36
N ASP A 56 -4.75 -16.24 -51.05
CA ASP A 56 -5.66 -16.84 -50.06
C ASP A 56 -6.63 -15.81 -49.45
N PHE A 57 -6.25 -14.54 -49.45
CA PHE A 57 -7.03 -13.42 -48.88
C PHE A 57 -7.09 -12.25 -49.89
N PRO A 58 -7.89 -12.33 -50.93
CA PRO A 58 -7.94 -11.32 -52.02
C PRO A 58 -8.35 -9.91 -51.52
N ASP A 59 -9.07 -9.80 -50.41
CA ASP A 59 -9.51 -8.54 -49.79
C ASP A 59 -8.44 -7.93 -48.86
N PHE A 60 -7.27 -8.54 -48.73
CA PHE A 60 -6.18 -8.02 -47.93
C PHE A 60 -5.16 -7.29 -48.78
N ASP A 61 -4.99 -6.00 -48.52
CA ASP A 61 -3.98 -5.18 -49.19
C ASP A 61 -2.80 -4.92 -48.25
N THR A 62 -1.58 -5.09 -48.76
CA THR A 62 -0.38 -4.68 -48.06
C THR A 62 -0.24 -3.16 -48.06
N THR A 63 0.19 -2.62 -46.93
CA THR A 63 0.31 -1.19 -46.74
C THR A 63 1.79 -0.82 -46.50
N LEU A 64 2.20 0.35 -46.98
CA LEU A 64 3.53 0.88 -46.72
C LEU A 64 3.73 1.08 -45.20
N THR A 65 4.81 0.54 -44.67
CA THR A 65 5.17 0.60 -43.26
C THR A 65 6.54 1.25 -43.11
N SER A 66 6.64 2.29 -42.29
CA SER A 66 7.90 3.02 -42.01
C SER A 66 8.51 2.66 -40.68
N GLU A 67 7.65 2.29 -39.71
CA GLU A 67 8.04 2.04 -38.34
C GLU A 67 8.49 0.58 -38.13
N PRO A 68 9.28 0.28 -37.06
CA PRO A 68 9.69 -1.08 -36.73
C PRO A 68 8.53 -1.98 -36.31
N LEU A 69 8.74 -3.30 -36.35
CA LEU A 69 7.74 -4.30 -36.01
C LEU A 69 7.17 -4.09 -34.60
N GLU A 70 8.04 -3.81 -33.65
CA GLU A 70 7.71 -3.62 -32.23
C GLU A 70 6.75 -2.43 -32.01
N TYR A 71 6.87 -1.37 -32.82
CA TYR A 71 5.94 -0.23 -32.74
C TYR A 71 4.50 -0.66 -33.07
N TYR A 72 4.32 -1.50 -34.09
CA TYR A 72 2.99 -1.97 -34.48
C TYR A 72 2.47 -3.05 -33.53
N GLU A 73 3.36 -3.84 -32.91
CA GLU A 73 2.98 -4.77 -31.83
C GLU A 73 2.35 -4.01 -30.65
N ASP A 74 2.99 -2.95 -30.18
CA ASP A 74 2.47 -2.14 -29.08
C ASP A 74 1.09 -1.55 -29.40
N GLN A 75 0.91 -1.06 -30.62
CA GLN A 75 -0.37 -0.48 -31.07
C GLN A 75 -1.50 -1.54 -31.14
N ILE A 76 -1.20 -2.76 -31.59
CA ILE A 76 -2.16 -3.88 -31.64
C ILE A 76 -2.54 -4.33 -30.22
N ILE A 77 -1.58 -4.38 -29.30
CA ILE A 77 -1.83 -4.73 -27.92
C ILE A 77 -2.77 -3.68 -27.28
N GLU A 78 -2.51 -2.40 -27.49
CA GLU A 78 -3.34 -1.31 -26.97
C GLU A 78 -4.76 -1.35 -27.56
N ASP A 79 -4.89 -1.57 -28.86
CA ASP A 79 -6.19 -1.72 -29.53
C ASP A 79 -6.98 -2.92 -29.00
N TYR A 80 -6.32 -4.07 -28.86
CA TYR A 80 -6.93 -5.28 -28.27
C TYR A 80 -7.42 -5.04 -26.83
N GLN A 81 -6.58 -4.41 -26.00
CA GLN A 81 -6.94 -4.06 -24.63
C GLN A 81 -8.14 -3.11 -24.60
N THR A 82 -8.15 -2.13 -25.48
CA THR A 82 -9.25 -1.17 -25.62
C THR A 82 -10.56 -1.85 -26.01
N ARG A 83 -10.53 -2.72 -27.03
CA ARG A 83 -11.71 -3.50 -27.47
C ARG A 83 -12.24 -4.40 -26.36
N ASN A 84 -11.37 -5.10 -25.64
CA ASN A 84 -11.75 -5.95 -24.51
C ASN A 84 -12.34 -5.12 -23.35
N ALA A 85 -11.75 -3.97 -23.05
CA ALA A 85 -12.27 -3.08 -22.00
C ALA A 85 -13.68 -2.58 -22.35
N LEU A 86 -13.90 -2.12 -23.60
CA LEU A 86 -15.19 -1.67 -24.07
C LEU A 86 -16.27 -2.77 -24.02
N SER A 87 -15.94 -3.98 -24.47
CA SER A 87 -16.84 -5.13 -24.42
C SER A 87 -17.22 -5.49 -22.98
N ASN A 88 -16.26 -5.50 -22.05
CA ASN A 88 -16.52 -5.76 -20.64
C ASN A 88 -17.32 -4.65 -19.96
N ILE A 89 -17.10 -3.37 -20.34
CA ILE A 89 -17.93 -2.24 -19.87
C ILE A 89 -19.38 -2.43 -20.30
N GLU A 90 -19.63 -2.85 -21.55
CA GLU A 90 -20.97 -3.12 -22.04
C GLU A 90 -21.65 -4.25 -21.23
N VAL A 91 -20.91 -5.33 -20.93
CA VAL A 91 -21.39 -6.41 -20.05
C VAL A 91 -21.72 -5.86 -18.66
N ALA A 92 -20.86 -5.04 -18.07
CA ALA A 92 -21.09 -4.44 -16.76
C ALA A 92 -22.34 -3.55 -16.73
N ILE A 93 -22.54 -2.73 -17.79
CA ILE A 93 -23.74 -1.88 -17.93
C ILE A 93 -25.00 -2.74 -17.97
N ASN A 94 -25.00 -3.81 -18.79
CA ASN A 94 -26.15 -4.71 -18.91
C ASN A 94 -26.46 -5.43 -17.58
N GLN A 95 -25.45 -5.83 -16.83
CA GLN A 95 -25.62 -6.43 -15.50
C GLN A 95 -26.23 -5.43 -14.51
N ILE A 96 -25.74 -4.18 -14.47
CA ILE A 96 -26.27 -3.13 -13.58
C ILE A 96 -27.72 -2.77 -13.95
N GLN A 97 -28.02 -2.60 -15.24
CA GLN A 97 -29.38 -2.32 -15.71
C GLN A 97 -30.35 -3.47 -15.43
N GLY A 98 -29.85 -4.71 -15.45
CA GLY A 98 -30.60 -5.91 -15.07
C GLY A 98 -30.76 -6.12 -13.55
N GLY A 99 -30.39 -5.12 -12.72
CA GLY A 99 -30.51 -5.18 -11.26
C GLY A 99 -29.39 -5.95 -10.54
N LYS A 100 -28.34 -6.36 -11.27
CA LYS A 100 -27.20 -7.12 -10.75
C LYS A 100 -26.02 -6.19 -10.46
N LEU A 101 -26.21 -5.22 -9.57
CA LEU A 101 -25.23 -4.17 -9.25
C LEU A 101 -23.88 -4.74 -8.83
N LYS A 102 -23.86 -5.79 -7.99
CA LYS A 102 -22.62 -6.40 -7.50
C LYS A 102 -21.81 -7.03 -8.64
N GLU A 103 -22.47 -7.84 -9.49
CA GLU A 103 -21.82 -8.49 -10.64
C GLU A 103 -21.23 -7.46 -11.61
N GLY A 104 -21.98 -6.40 -11.92
CA GLY A 104 -21.50 -5.31 -12.78
C GLY A 104 -20.32 -4.55 -12.19
N THR A 105 -20.33 -4.30 -10.89
CA THR A 105 -19.20 -3.66 -10.19
C THR A 105 -17.95 -4.56 -10.20
N ASP A 106 -18.12 -5.86 -9.97
CA ASP A 106 -17.03 -6.83 -10.01
C ASP A 106 -16.42 -6.93 -11.42
N THR A 107 -17.24 -6.85 -12.49
CA THR A 107 -16.78 -6.79 -13.87
C THR A 107 -15.95 -5.52 -14.14
N CYS A 108 -16.37 -4.35 -13.65
CA CYS A 108 -15.57 -3.12 -13.73
C CYS A 108 -14.23 -3.23 -13.02
N LEU A 109 -14.19 -3.86 -11.83
CA LEU A 109 -12.95 -4.10 -11.09
C LEU A 109 -11.99 -5.05 -11.83
N GLN A 110 -12.52 -6.06 -12.53
CA GLN A 110 -11.71 -6.95 -13.36
C GLN A 110 -11.07 -6.21 -14.55
N ILE A 111 -11.81 -5.31 -15.20
CA ILE A 111 -11.27 -4.45 -16.27
C ILE A 111 -10.07 -3.66 -15.74
N TYR A 112 -10.21 -3.01 -14.59
CA TYR A 112 -9.13 -2.23 -13.97
C TYR A 112 -7.90 -3.09 -13.63
N ARG A 113 -8.11 -4.30 -13.11
CA ARG A 113 -7.01 -5.23 -12.78
C ARG A 113 -6.26 -5.70 -14.02
N ASN A 114 -6.98 -6.06 -15.09
CA ASN A 114 -6.41 -6.55 -16.33
C ASN A 114 -5.60 -5.48 -17.07
N TYR A 115 -6.02 -4.22 -16.98
CA TYR A 115 -5.29 -3.10 -17.59
C TYR A 115 -3.97 -2.78 -16.88
N LYS A 116 -3.84 -3.09 -15.61
CA LYS A 116 -2.69 -2.70 -14.77
C LYS A 116 -1.53 -3.71 -14.76
N THR A 117 -1.66 -4.87 -15.37
CA THR A 117 -0.63 -5.90 -15.40
C THR A 117 0.27 -5.80 -16.65
N LYS A 118 1.02 -4.68 -16.81
CA LYS A 118 2.30 -4.77 -17.52
C LYS A 118 3.29 -5.36 -16.52
N THR A 119 3.77 -6.56 -16.79
CA THR A 119 4.97 -7.12 -16.16
C THR A 119 6.16 -6.37 -16.72
N ASP A 120 6.73 -5.46 -15.94
CA ASP A 120 8.06 -4.91 -16.24
C ASP A 120 9.07 -6.03 -15.98
N GLU A 121 9.58 -6.64 -17.03
CA GLU A 121 10.70 -7.56 -16.95
C GLU A 121 11.99 -6.73 -16.85
N LEU A 122 12.69 -6.86 -15.72
CA LEU A 122 13.99 -6.23 -15.50
C LEU A 122 15.07 -7.26 -15.78
N ASP A 123 15.84 -7.07 -16.86
CA ASP A 123 16.99 -7.89 -17.16
C ASP A 123 18.14 -7.56 -16.20
N TYR A 124 18.41 -8.49 -15.26
CA TYR A 124 19.48 -8.33 -14.27
C TYR A 124 20.86 -8.21 -14.90
N ASP A 125 21.09 -8.86 -16.05
CA ASP A 125 22.37 -8.85 -16.74
C ASP A 125 22.59 -7.57 -17.58
N ASN A 126 21.56 -6.76 -17.76
CA ASN A 126 21.67 -5.40 -18.29
C ASN A 126 21.97 -4.42 -17.15
N TYR A 127 23.23 -4.39 -16.72
CA TYR A 127 23.69 -3.64 -15.54
C TYR A 127 23.32 -2.16 -15.58
N ASP A 128 23.44 -1.50 -16.71
CA ASP A 128 23.15 -0.07 -16.83
C ASP A 128 21.66 0.20 -16.62
N GLU A 129 20.79 -0.56 -17.26
CA GLU A 129 19.35 -0.39 -17.13
C GLU A 129 18.84 -0.81 -15.74
N SER A 130 19.35 -1.92 -15.18
CA SER A 130 18.94 -2.41 -13.86
C SER A 130 19.37 -1.47 -12.73
N ILE A 131 20.60 -0.92 -12.80
CA ILE A 131 21.10 0.04 -11.82
C ILE A 131 20.32 1.34 -11.89
N TYR A 132 20.08 1.90 -13.10
CA TYR A 132 19.30 3.14 -13.26
C TYR A 132 17.86 2.95 -12.83
N LYS A 133 17.18 1.85 -13.20
CA LYS A 133 15.83 1.54 -12.75
C LYS A 133 15.76 1.32 -11.24
N MET A 134 16.79 0.71 -10.63
CA MET A 134 16.86 0.55 -9.18
C MET A 134 17.10 1.89 -8.48
N TYR A 135 17.92 2.78 -9.04
CA TYR A 135 18.11 4.14 -8.53
C TYR A 135 16.85 4.97 -8.68
N ASP A 136 16.20 4.95 -9.84
CA ASP A 136 14.92 5.60 -10.09
C ASP A 136 13.82 5.01 -9.23
N PHE A 137 13.79 3.69 -9.05
CA PHE A 137 12.88 3.01 -8.15
C PHE A 137 13.13 3.45 -6.70
N ARG A 138 14.37 3.51 -6.24
CA ARG A 138 14.70 4.04 -4.92
C ARG A 138 14.40 5.54 -4.81
N GLN A 139 14.70 6.36 -5.78
CA GLN A 139 14.32 7.78 -5.76
C GLN A 139 12.83 8.00 -5.90
N ASN A 140 12.11 7.21 -6.67
CA ASN A 140 10.66 7.30 -6.84
C ASN A 140 9.87 6.55 -5.73
N LEU A 141 10.45 5.54 -5.07
CA LEU A 141 9.95 4.98 -3.82
C LEU A 141 10.41 5.81 -2.62
N THR A 142 11.66 6.27 -2.62
CA THR A 142 12.33 6.98 -1.53
C THR A 142 12.23 8.49 -1.64
N GLY A 143 11.46 9.03 -2.57
CA GLY A 143 11.00 10.41 -2.41
C GLY A 143 10.40 10.64 -1.01
N LYS A 144 10.19 9.57 -0.22
CA LYS A 144 9.57 9.57 1.11
C LYS A 144 10.08 8.40 1.95
N SER A 145 11.35 8.46 2.30
CA SER A 145 11.98 7.65 3.34
C SER A 145 12.04 8.48 4.63
N TRP A 146 11.70 7.86 5.74
CA TRP A 146 11.59 8.52 7.03
C TRP A 146 12.45 7.82 8.07
N GLN A 147 12.97 8.60 9.01
CA GLN A 147 13.53 8.12 10.27
C GLN A 147 12.82 8.85 11.40
N PHE A 148 12.61 8.16 12.51
CA PHE A 148 11.98 8.80 13.66
C PHE A 148 13.00 9.63 14.44
N GLU A 149 12.72 10.93 14.62
CA GLU A 149 13.48 11.81 15.51
C GLU A 149 13.13 11.54 16.98
N THR A 150 11.84 11.26 17.23
CA THR A 150 11.30 10.98 18.59
C THR A 150 11.68 9.60 19.11
N PHE A 151 11.99 8.63 18.21
CA PHE A 151 12.36 7.25 18.54
C PHE A 151 13.67 6.87 17.84
N ASN A 152 14.71 7.66 18.04
CA ASN A 152 15.98 7.53 17.30
C ASN A 152 16.63 6.14 17.47
N SER A 153 16.56 5.55 18.68
CA SER A 153 17.08 4.20 18.92
C SER A 153 16.37 3.11 18.11
N LEU A 154 15.12 3.32 17.70
CA LEU A 154 14.41 2.39 16.84
C LEU A 154 15.04 2.33 15.44
N ASN A 155 15.61 3.45 14.96
CA ASN A 155 16.26 3.53 13.65
C ASN A 155 17.55 2.68 13.58
N THR A 156 18.12 2.29 14.73
CA THR A 156 19.26 1.35 14.77
C THR A 156 18.85 -0.03 14.27
N PHE A 157 17.63 -0.45 14.57
CA PHE A 157 17.10 -1.75 14.17
C PHE A 157 16.34 -1.72 12.85
N ILE A 158 15.65 -0.62 12.59
CA ILE A 158 14.92 -0.37 11.33
C ILE A 158 15.48 0.92 10.72
N PRO A 159 16.46 0.82 9.81
CA PRO A 159 17.22 1.99 9.35
C PRO A 159 16.38 3.05 8.65
N SER A 160 15.25 2.66 8.06
CA SER A 160 14.33 3.57 7.38
C SER A 160 12.91 3.01 7.34
N PHE A 161 11.94 3.90 7.26
CA PHE A 161 10.52 3.62 7.07
C PHE A 161 10.09 4.21 5.73
N ASN A 162 9.79 3.35 4.76
CA ASN A 162 9.65 3.77 3.37
C ASN A 162 8.19 3.72 2.91
N GLY A 163 7.86 4.55 1.92
CA GLY A 163 6.57 4.46 1.24
C GLY A 163 6.39 3.09 0.59
N GLY A 164 5.25 2.44 0.86
CA GLY A 164 4.96 1.08 0.41
C GLY A 164 5.28 0.00 1.45
N GLU A 165 5.86 0.35 2.60
CA GLU A 165 6.12 -0.57 3.71
C GLU A 165 4.98 -0.58 4.73
N PHE A 166 4.72 -1.77 5.27
CA PHE A 166 3.66 -2.04 6.23
C PHE A 166 4.27 -2.51 7.56
N HIS A 167 4.24 -1.62 8.56
CA HIS A 167 4.77 -1.86 9.90
C HIS A 167 3.63 -2.07 10.90
N VAL A 168 3.86 -2.95 11.89
CA VAL A 168 2.85 -3.32 12.86
C VAL A 168 3.33 -3.10 14.28
N LEU A 169 2.61 -2.29 15.05
CA LEU A 169 2.76 -2.15 16.49
C LEU A 169 1.84 -3.14 17.21
N VAL A 170 2.40 -4.09 17.92
CA VAL A 170 1.65 -5.09 18.65
C VAL A 170 1.88 -4.99 20.16
N GLY A 171 0.87 -5.25 20.96
CA GLY A 171 1.01 -5.23 22.41
C GLY A 171 -0.29 -5.54 23.11
N ARG A 172 -0.24 -5.80 24.42
CA ARG A 172 -1.44 -6.01 25.25
C ARG A 172 -2.31 -4.74 25.28
N PRO A 173 -3.59 -4.86 25.57
CA PRO A 173 -4.43 -3.70 25.88
C PRO A 173 -3.78 -2.82 26.96
N LYS A 174 -3.92 -1.51 26.82
CA LYS A 174 -3.42 -0.48 27.77
C LYS A 174 -1.88 -0.35 27.86
N MET A 175 -1.11 -0.99 26.95
CA MET A 175 0.35 -0.81 26.88
C MET A 175 0.78 0.49 26.18
N GLY A 176 -0.15 1.26 25.61
CA GLY A 176 0.16 2.57 25.03
C GLY A 176 0.36 2.57 23.52
N LYS A 177 0.04 1.50 22.79
CA LYS A 177 0.19 1.40 21.32
C LYS A 177 -0.34 2.63 20.59
N THR A 178 -1.57 3.04 20.87
CA THR A 178 -2.19 4.22 20.26
C THR A 178 -1.36 5.49 20.48
N TYR A 179 -0.90 5.76 21.71
CA TYR A 179 -0.08 6.94 22.00
C TYR A 179 1.28 6.88 21.27
N ILE A 180 1.90 5.71 21.18
CA ILE A 180 3.15 5.51 20.44
C ILE A 180 2.91 5.75 18.94
N ALA A 181 1.85 5.17 18.37
CA ALA A 181 1.50 5.39 16.98
C ALA A 181 1.20 6.87 16.67
N LEU A 182 0.54 7.57 17.59
CA LEU A 182 0.28 9.02 17.46
C LEU A 182 1.55 9.86 17.62
N ALA A 183 2.48 9.46 18.47
CA ALA A 183 3.79 10.13 18.58
C ALA A 183 4.62 9.94 17.31
N MET A 184 4.60 8.75 16.71
CA MET A 184 5.18 8.49 15.38
C MET A 184 4.51 9.34 14.29
N ALA A 185 3.18 9.43 14.30
CA ALA A 185 2.43 10.27 13.36
C ALA A 185 2.81 11.76 13.48
N LEU A 186 2.92 12.26 14.70
CA LEU A 186 3.30 13.66 14.98
C LEU A 186 4.73 13.95 14.54
N ASP A 187 5.65 13.03 14.78
CA ASP A 187 7.04 13.11 14.35
C ASP A 187 7.13 13.25 12.83
N LEU A 188 6.52 12.33 12.09
CA LEU A 188 6.52 12.36 10.62
C LEU A 188 5.81 13.61 10.06
N TYR A 189 4.73 14.06 10.71
CA TYR A 189 4.07 15.32 10.35
C TYR A 189 5.01 16.52 10.52
N ARG A 190 5.79 16.56 11.59
CA ARG A 190 6.79 17.61 11.83
C ARG A 190 7.91 17.61 10.80
N GLN A 191 8.20 16.46 10.22
CA GLN A 191 9.13 16.32 9.11
C GLN A 191 8.53 16.72 7.75
N GLY A 192 7.23 17.03 7.68
CA GLY A 192 6.54 17.49 6.48
C GLY A 192 5.70 16.43 5.77
N ALA A 193 5.51 15.25 6.39
CA ALA A 193 4.65 14.21 5.83
C ALA A 193 3.18 14.60 5.84
N ARG A 194 2.44 14.13 4.85
CA ARG A 194 0.97 14.13 4.84
C ARG A 194 0.48 12.86 5.51
N VAL A 195 0.08 12.98 6.76
CA VAL A 195 -0.26 11.87 7.65
C VAL A 195 -1.77 11.75 7.78
N GLY A 196 -2.31 10.56 7.50
CA GLY A 196 -3.69 10.19 7.80
C GLY A 196 -3.75 9.30 9.04
N ILE A 197 -4.62 9.59 9.97
CA ILE A 197 -4.87 8.78 11.17
C ILE A 197 -6.29 8.23 11.09
N ALA A 198 -6.41 6.92 10.94
CA ALA A 198 -7.66 6.19 10.89
C ALA A 198 -7.82 5.36 12.17
N SER A 199 -8.75 5.74 13.05
CA SER A 199 -9.04 4.99 14.25
C SER A 199 -10.42 4.37 14.21
N ALA A 200 -10.47 3.08 14.50
CA ALA A 200 -11.70 2.33 14.72
C ALA A 200 -12.09 2.23 16.21
N GLU A 201 -11.15 2.51 17.11
CA GLU A 201 -11.38 2.42 18.56
C GLU A 201 -11.90 3.75 19.13
N MET A 202 -11.51 4.88 18.56
CA MET A 202 -11.79 6.19 19.11
C MET A 202 -12.34 7.17 18.07
N ASN A 203 -13.15 8.12 18.55
CA ASN A 203 -13.63 9.21 17.72
C ASN A 203 -12.51 10.22 17.41
N ARG A 204 -12.73 11.03 16.37
CA ARG A 204 -11.76 12.01 15.86
C ARG A 204 -11.36 13.03 16.92
N GLU A 205 -12.31 13.51 17.70
CA GLU A 205 -12.11 14.53 18.74
C GLU A 205 -11.14 14.04 19.82
N THR A 206 -11.29 12.78 20.23
CA THR A 206 -10.37 12.14 21.18
C THR A 206 -8.97 12.00 20.61
N MET A 207 -8.85 11.62 19.32
CA MET A 207 -7.55 11.50 18.65
C MET A 207 -6.87 12.87 18.49
N ILE A 208 -7.61 13.90 18.09
CA ILE A 208 -7.11 15.28 18.02
C ILE A 208 -6.60 15.73 19.39
N GLY A 209 -7.39 15.52 20.45
CA GLY A 209 -6.98 15.88 21.80
C GLY A 209 -5.73 15.16 22.29
N ARG A 210 -5.49 13.90 21.86
CA ARG A 210 -4.25 13.17 22.16
C ARG A 210 -3.05 13.72 21.41
N ILE A 211 -3.19 14.07 20.14
CA ILE A 211 -2.13 14.73 19.36
C ILE A 211 -1.79 16.10 19.97
N ASP A 212 -2.78 16.90 20.34
CA ASP A 212 -2.54 18.21 20.98
C ASP A 212 -1.80 18.07 22.32
N ARG A 213 -2.13 17.05 23.11
CA ARG A 213 -1.38 16.73 24.33
C ARG A 213 0.07 16.33 24.06
N LEU A 214 0.29 15.47 23.09
CA LEU A 214 1.64 15.07 22.66
C LEU A 214 2.44 16.29 22.17
N ALA A 215 1.82 17.12 21.33
CA ALA A 215 2.45 18.31 20.75
C ALA A 215 2.83 19.35 21.80
N THR A 216 1.99 19.54 22.82
CA THR A 216 2.20 20.51 23.89
C THR A 216 2.91 19.95 25.12
N GLN A 217 3.07 18.63 25.19
CA GLN A 217 3.61 17.89 26.34
C GLN A 217 2.85 18.14 27.66
N LEU A 218 1.59 18.57 27.58
CA LEU A 218 0.78 18.81 28.75
C LEU A 218 0.24 17.51 29.34
N SER A 219 0.24 17.41 30.67
CA SER A 219 -0.39 16.26 31.33
C SER A 219 -1.89 16.19 30.99
N PRO A 220 -2.49 14.99 30.96
CA PRO A 220 -3.92 14.84 30.72
C PRO A 220 -4.80 15.64 31.68
N VAL A 221 -4.39 15.73 32.94
CA VAL A 221 -5.14 16.49 33.98
C VAL A 221 -5.14 17.99 33.67
N TYR A 222 -3.97 18.54 33.39
CA TYR A 222 -3.84 19.97 33.07
C TYR A 222 -4.53 20.30 31.75
N PHE A 223 -4.38 19.44 30.75
CA PHE A 223 -5.02 19.61 29.44
C PHE A 223 -6.56 19.66 29.58
N ASN A 224 -7.14 18.71 30.32
CA ASN A 224 -8.59 18.65 30.51
C ASN A 224 -9.14 19.86 31.30
N GLN A 225 -8.39 20.40 32.25
CA GLN A 225 -8.76 21.60 32.98
C GLN A 225 -8.67 22.87 32.12
N GLY A 226 -7.70 22.94 31.21
CA GLY A 226 -7.41 24.11 30.38
C GLY A 226 -8.33 24.31 29.17
N THR A 227 -9.02 23.25 28.68
CA THR A 227 -9.72 23.25 27.39
C THR A 227 -10.81 24.34 27.24
N THR A 228 -11.33 24.88 28.30
CA THR A 228 -12.40 25.87 28.29
C THR A 228 -11.89 27.31 28.19
N THR A 229 -10.59 27.56 28.35
CA THR A 229 -10.02 28.92 28.39
C THR A 229 -9.51 29.37 27.01
N LEU A 230 -9.77 30.65 26.67
CA LEU A 230 -9.30 31.26 25.42
C LEU A 230 -7.76 31.27 25.32
N SER A 231 -7.07 31.45 26.44
CA SER A 231 -5.60 31.41 26.48
C SER A 231 -5.05 30.04 26.14
N PHE A 232 -5.71 28.98 26.59
CA PHE A 232 -5.35 27.60 26.27
C PHE A 232 -5.56 27.30 24.78
N GLN A 233 -6.72 27.71 24.22
CA GLN A 233 -7.00 27.55 22.80
C GLN A 233 -5.94 28.21 21.91
N LYS A 234 -5.54 29.45 22.25
CA LYS A 234 -4.45 30.15 21.55
C LYS A 234 -3.10 29.47 21.69
N MET A 235 -2.82 28.84 22.82
CA MET A 235 -1.60 28.05 23.02
C MET A 235 -1.58 26.82 22.07
N ILE A 236 -2.68 26.08 22.01
CA ILE A 236 -2.82 24.95 21.10
C ILE A 236 -2.66 25.40 19.64
N GLU A 237 -3.33 26.46 19.24
CA GLU A 237 -3.24 27.04 17.91
C GLU A 237 -1.79 27.39 17.54
N ARG A 238 -1.07 28.08 18.42
CA ARG A 238 0.35 28.42 18.23
C ARG A 238 1.22 27.16 18.08
N GLN A 239 0.96 26.11 18.87
CA GLN A 239 1.71 24.86 18.78
C GLN A 239 1.44 24.17 17.45
N ARG A 240 0.20 24.10 16.99
CA ARG A 240 -0.14 23.53 15.68
C ARG A 240 0.52 24.28 14.52
N ILE A 241 0.56 25.62 14.60
CA ILE A 241 1.27 26.45 13.61
C ILE A 241 2.78 26.15 13.62
N LYS A 242 3.38 26.01 14.81
CA LYS A 242 4.81 25.68 14.97
C LYS A 242 5.15 24.30 14.41
N ASP A 243 4.30 23.32 14.64
CA ASP A 243 4.51 21.94 14.20
C ASP A 243 4.33 21.75 12.69
N LYS A 244 3.57 22.66 12.06
CA LYS A 244 3.28 22.56 10.63
C LYS A 244 4.47 22.95 9.80
N LYS A 245 5.08 21.98 9.12
CA LYS A 245 6.10 22.18 8.09
C LYS A 245 5.46 22.36 6.72
N THR A 246 6.21 22.96 5.81
CA THR A 246 5.79 23.11 4.41
C THR A 246 5.50 21.75 3.78
N GLY A 247 4.29 21.59 3.24
CA GLY A 247 3.82 20.33 2.63
C GLY A 247 3.18 19.34 3.62
N GLY A 248 3.42 19.48 4.92
CA GLY A 248 2.85 18.60 5.95
C GLY A 248 1.34 18.79 6.10
N LYS A 249 0.63 17.68 6.31
CA LYS A 249 -0.80 17.64 6.60
C LYS A 249 -1.08 16.55 7.64
N LEU A 250 -1.93 16.85 8.60
CA LEU A 250 -2.44 15.87 9.55
C LEU A 250 -3.95 15.74 9.37
N ALA A 251 -4.42 14.58 8.95
CA ALA A 251 -5.83 14.32 8.68
C ALA A 251 -6.33 13.18 9.58
N PHE A 252 -7.53 13.35 10.14
CA PHE A 252 -8.20 12.34 10.95
C PHE A 252 -9.33 11.73 10.13
N ILE A 253 -9.21 10.43 9.87
CA ILE A 253 -10.16 9.65 9.10
C ILE A 253 -11.09 8.96 10.09
N GLY A 254 -12.37 9.34 10.09
CA GLY A 254 -13.41 8.72 10.91
C GLY A 254 -14.51 8.18 10.01
N PHE A 255 -15.14 7.11 10.46
CA PHE A 255 -16.29 6.51 9.80
C PHE A 255 -17.51 6.69 10.70
N GLU A 256 -18.69 6.80 10.10
CA GLU A 256 -19.93 6.75 10.85
C GLU A 256 -20.10 5.35 11.46
N ARG A 257 -20.49 5.31 12.71
CA ARG A 257 -20.77 4.07 13.42
C ARG A 257 -22.26 3.77 13.32
N ASP A 258 -22.56 2.60 12.81
CA ASP A 258 -23.90 2.07 12.82
C ASP A 258 -24.05 1.14 14.03
N ASN A 259 -24.89 1.48 14.99
CA ASN A 259 -25.14 0.72 16.24
C ASN A 259 -23.86 0.35 17.03
N ASP A 260 -22.96 1.31 17.24
CA ASP A 260 -21.66 1.15 17.92
C ASP A 260 -20.66 0.21 17.22
N LEU A 261 -21.00 -0.37 16.06
CA LEU A 261 -20.11 -1.18 15.26
C LEU A 261 -19.42 -0.33 14.20
N TYR A 262 -18.09 -0.46 14.14
CA TYR A 262 -17.33 0.14 13.08
C TYR A 262 -17.64 -0.51 11.72
N THR A 263 -17.99 0.29 10.72
CA THR A 263 -18.46 -0.20 9.41
C THR A 263 -17.43 -0.03 8.29
N GLY A 264 -16.32 0.67 8.52
CA GLY A 264 -15.28 0.96 7.51
C GLY A 264 -14.57 -0.29 7.00
N THR A 265 -14.19 -0.24 5.75
CA THR A 265 -13.40 -1.27 5.05
C THR A 265 -12.01 -0.74 4.70
N VAL A 266 -11.10 -1.64 4.34
CA VAL A 266 -9.77 -1.24 3.83
C VAL A 266 -9.88 -0.45 2.53
N ASN A 267 -10.91 -0.71 1.71
CA ASN A 267 -11.17 0.06 0.49
C ASN A 267 -11.50 1.53 0.78
N ASP A 268 -12.24 1.78 1.87
CA ASP A 268 -12.51 3.16 2.29
C ASP A 268 -11.22 3.88 2.65
N LEU A 269 -10.30 3.20 3.33
CA LEU A 269 -8.96 3.74 3.61
C LEU A 269 -8.18 4.04 2.33
N SER A 270 -8.21 3.14 1.33
CA SER A 270 -7.53 3.34 0.05
C SER A 270 -8.03 4.59 -0.68
N ARG A 271 -9.33 4.87 -0.62
CA ARG A 271 -9.90 6.10 -1.18
C ARG A 271 -9.34 7.33 -0.47
N TYR A 272 -9.35 7.36 0.87
CA TYR A 272 -8.81 8.50 1.63
C TYR A 272 -7.32 8.72 1.39
N VAL A 273 -6.51 7.64 1.25
CA VAL A 273 -5.10 7.75 0.91
C VAL A 273 -4.91 8.51 -0.41
N LYS A 274 -5.72 8.19 -1.42
CA LYS A 274 -5.67 8.85 -2.73
C LYS A 274 -6.20 10.29 -2.69
N ASP A 275 -7.39 10.49 -2.14
CA ASP A 275 -8.07 11.79 -2.12
C ASP A 275 -7.27 12.84 -1.34
N LEU A 276 -6.62 12.43 -0.25
CA LEU A 276 -5.80 13.30 0.59
C LEU A 276 -4.32 13.28 0.19
N ASN A 277 -3.94 12.44 -0.79
CA ASN A 277 -2.57 12.23 -1.25
C ASN A 277 -1.61 11.99 -0.08
N LEU A 278 -1.93 10.98 0.75
CA LEU A 278 -1.19 10.70 1.98
C LEU A 278 0.17 10.07 1.69
N ASP A 279 1.16 10.43 2.52
CA ASP A 279 2.48 9.83 2.57
C ASP A 279 2.55 8.73 3.62
N VAL A 280 1.78 8.93 4.70
CA VAL A 280 1.73 8.04 5.87
C VAL A 280 0.29 7.78 6.26
N LEU A 281 -0.01 6.52 6.58
CA LEU A 281 -1.29 6.08 7.11
C LEU A 281 -1.10 5.36 8.45
N ILE A 282 -1.73 5.86 9.51
CA ILE A 282 -1.82 5.18 10.80
C ILE A 282 -3.18 4.50 10.89
N ILE A 283 -3.20 3.20 11.24
CA ILE A 283 -4.43 2.40 11.42
C ILE A 283 -4.53 1.91 12.86
N ASP A 284 -5.48 2.43 13.64
CA ASP A 284 -5.65 2.10 15.05
C ASP A 284 -7.10 1.67 15.36
N SER A 285 -7.38 0.39 15.49
CA SER A 285 -6.58 -0.82 15.32
C SER A 285 -7.05 -1.60 14.09
N LEU A 286 -6.13 -2.25 13.40
CA LEU A 286 -6.40 -2.95 12.12
C LEU A 286 -7.47 -4.05 12.24
N TYR A 287 -7.48 -4.83 13.32
CA TYR A 287 -8.41 -5.95 13.52
C TYR A 287 -9.88 -5.53 13.61
N MET A 288 -10.18 -4.24 13.76
CA MET A 288 -11.54 -3.71 13.81
C MET A 288 -12.12 -3.38 12.42
N TYR A 289 -11.29 -3.37 11.40
CA TYR A 289 -11.72 -3.12 10.03
C TYR A 289 -12.35 -4.38 9.42
N LYS A 290 -13.18 -4.16 8.41
CA LYS A 290 -13.81 -5.24 7.66
C LYS A 290 -13.07 -5.47 6.35
N ALA A 291 -12.94 -6.75 5.97
CA ALA A 291 -12.53 -7.12 4.64
C ALA A 291 -13.60 -6.71 3.61
N ASN A 292 -13.15 -6.30 2.42
CA ASN A 292 -14.07 -6.01 1.31
C ASN A 292 -14.81 -7.27 0.86
N ILE A 293 -14.13 -8.43 0.93
CA ILE A 293 -14.71 -9.74 0.62
C ILE A 293 -14.91 -10.51 1.92
N LYS A 294 -16.15 -10.76 2.28
CA LYS A 294 -16.48 -11.54 3.47
C LYS A 294 -16.12 -13.02 3.26
N ARG A 295 -15.35 -13.59 4.18
CA ARG A 295 -14.98 -15.00 4.24
C ARG A 295 -15.88 -15.76 5.24
N ASN A 296 -15.76 -17.09 5.25
CA ASN A 296 -16.63 -17.95 6.07
C ASN A 296 -16.29 -17.90 7.56
N SER A 297 -15.05 -17.64 7.93
CA SER A 297 -14.60 -17.57 9.32
C SER A 297 -14.06 -16.18 9.70
N ASN A 298 -14.13 -15.84 10.97
CA ASN A 298 -13.56 -14.61 11.51
C ASN A 298 -12.03 -14.57 11.31
N TRP A 299 -11.38 -15.72 11.38
CA TRP A 299 -9.95 -15.85 11.17
C TRP A 299 -9.55 -15.50 9.72
N GLU A 300 -10.24 -16.08 8.75
CA GLU A 300 -10.03 -15.78 7.33
C GLU A 300 -10.35 -14.31 7.01
N ASN A 301 -11.39 -13.74 7.60
CA ASN A 301 -11.70 -12.33 7.44
C ASN A 301 -10.58 -11.43 7.95
N THR A 302 -9.95 -11.76 9.08
CA THR A 302 -8.83 -10.97 9.61
C THR A 302 -7.59 -11.08 8.71
N ILE A 303 -7.27 -12.27 8.20
CA ILE A 303 -6.19 -12.44 7.23
C ILE A 303 -6.45 -11.62 5.96
N GLU A 304 -7.70 -11.60 5.49
CA GLU A 304 -8.05 -10.81 4.31
C GLU A 304 -7.87 -9.31 4.57
N VAL A 305 -8.27 -8.80 5.74
CA VAL A 305 -8.02 -7.41 6.15
C VAL A 305 -6.52 -7.07 6.12
N ILE A 306 -5.67 -7.97 6.63
CA ILE A 306 -4.21 -7.79 6.60
C ILE A 306 -3.70 -7.73 5.15
N ARG A 307 -4.12 -8.67 4.29
CA ARG A 307 -3.74 -8.71 2.87
C ARG A 307 -4.17 -7.45 2.12
N GLU A 308 -5.41 -7.02 2.34
CA GLU A 308 -5.95 -5.81 1.73
C GLU A 308 -5.19 -4.56 2.20
N ALA A 309 -4.84 -4.45 3.49
CA ALA A 309 -4.06 -3.35 4.03
C ALA A 309 -2.64 -3.30 3.44
N VAL A 310 -1.98 -4.44 3.30
CA VAL A 310 -0.67 -4.54 2.64
C VAL A 310 -0.78 -4.19 1.15
N SER A 311 -1.83 -4.65 0.47
CA SER A 311 -2.09 -4.30 -0.93
C SER A 311 -2.31 -2.80 -1.11
N LEU A 312 -3.13 -2.18 -0.24
CA LEU A 312 -3.33 -0.73 -0.18
C LEU A 312 -1.99 0.01 -0.04
N THR A 313 -1.19 -0.41 0.94
CA THR A 313 0.12 0.16 1.27
C THR A 313 1.04 0.17 0.04
N ARG A 314 1.21 -0.98 -0.59
CA ARG A 314 2.10 -1.14 -1.76
C ARG A 314 1.59 -0.43 -3.01
N GLN A 315 0.29 -0.56 -3.32
CA GLN A 315 -0.30 0.08 -4.52
C GLN A 315 -0.28 1.60 -4.48
N ASN A 316 -0.45 2.19 -3.29
CA ASN A 316 -0.45 3.64 -3.13
C ASN A 316 0.92 4.19 -2.70
N LYS A 317 1.93 3.33 -2.53
CA LYS A 317 3.27 3.70 -2.05
C LYS A 317 3.22 4.55 -0.77
N VAL A 318 2.28 4.25 0.12
CA VAL A 318 2.08 4.92 1.41
C VAL A 318 2.80 4.14 2.51
N LEU A 319 3.51 4.82 3.41
CA LEU A 319 4.00 4.19 4.64
C LEU A 319 2.81 3.90 5.55
N THR A 320 2.60 2.64 5.92
CA THR A 320 1.51 2.28 6.82
C THR A 320 2.03 1.75 8.15
N ILE A 321 1.54 2.31 9.26
CA ILE A 321 1.79 1.83 10.62
C ILE A 321 0.44 1.42 11.22
N ALA A 322 0.26 0.12 11.44
CA ALA A 322 -0.97 -0.42 12.01
C ALA A 322 -0.78 -0.88 13.44
N THR A 323 -1.79 -0.73 14.29
CA THR A 323 -1.79 -1.32 15.63
C THR A 323 -2.60 -2.61 15.67
N THR A 324 -2.16 -3.57 16.50
CA THR A 324 -2.90 -4.81 16.77
C THR A 324 -2.64 -5.31 18.20
N GLN A 325 -3.27 -6.42 18.60
CA GLN A 325 -3.16 -6.97 19.94
C GLN A 325 -2.55 -8.37 19.93
N PHE A 326 -1.88 -8.75 21.03
CA PHE A 326 -1.47 -10.13 21.26
C PHE A 326 -2.70 -11.05 21.50
N ALA A 327 -2.59 -12.30 21.08
CA ALA A 327 -3.61 -13.33 21.37
C ALA A 327 -3.71 -13.57 22.89
N LYS A 328 -4.91 -13.93 23.37
CA LYS A 328 -5.14 -14.20 24.79
C LYS A 328 -4.27 -15.37 25.33
N GLN A 329 -3.83 -16.29 24.49
CA GLN A 329 -3.01 -17.46 24.89
C GLN A 329 -1.53 -17.15 25.11
N GLY A 330 -0.98 -16.08 24.48
CA GLY A 330 0.41 -15.63 24.64
C GLY A 330 0.72 -14.91 25.95
N VAL A 331 -0.26 -14.83 26.86
CA VAL A 331 -0.22 -14.01 28.08
C VAL A 331 0.80 -14.50 29.13
N LYS A 332 1.35 -15.72 29.01
CA LYS A 332 2.17 -16.35 30.06
C LYS A 332 3.67 -16.03 30.01
N LYS A 333 4.21 -15.47 28.91
CA LYS A 333 5.63 -15.12 28.82
C LYS A 333 5.85 -13.61 29.02
N LYS A 334 6.79 -13.24 29.90
CA LYS A 334 7.28 -11.85 30.05
C LYS A 334 7.94 -11.43 28.73
N GLY A 335 7.45 -10.35 28.11
CA GLY A 335 8.05 -9.77 26.91
C GLY A 335 7.28 -10.03 25.58
N GLY A 336 6.51 -11.11 25.47
CA GLY A 336 5.84 -11.52 24.23
C GLY A 336 6.84 -11.97 23.14
N SER A 337 6.49 -12.97 22.36
CA SER A 337 7.24 -13.37 21.16
C SER A 337 6.42 -13.07 19.91
N ALA A 338 7.03 -13.13 18.74
CA ALA A 338 6.32 -12.98 17.48
C ALA A 338 5.16 -14.00 17.35
N GLU A 339 5.34 -15.21 17.94
CA GLU A 339 4.35 -16.28 17.96
C GLU A 339 3.12 -15.98 18.85
N ASP A 340 3.26 -15.06 19.82
CA ASP A 340 2.18 -14.67 20.73
C ASP A 340 1.21 -13.66 20.11
N VAL A 341 1.48 -13.16 18.91
CA VAL A 341 0.61 -12.20 18.21
C VAL A 341 -0.64 -12.91 17.71
N ALA A 342 -1.81 -12.33 17.94
CA ALA A 342 -3.03 -12.82 17.31
C ALA A 342 -2.84 -12.78 15.79
N TYR A 343 -3.05 -13.92 15.13
CA TYR A 343 -2.79 -14.09 13.68
C TYR A 343 -1.31 -13.92 13.31
N SER A 344 -0.39 -14.35 14.20
CA SER A 344 1.06 -14.16 14.08
C SER A 344 1.61 -14.53 12.72
N ASP A 345 1.25 -15.68 12.18
CA ASP A 345 1.76 -16.18 10.89
C ASP A 345 1.43 -15.21 9.74
N ALA A 346 0.20 -14.64 9.74
CA ALA A 346 -0.19 -13.69 8.71
C ALA A 346 0.58 -12.37 8.84
N PHE A 347 0.73 -11.84 10.08
CA PHE A 347 1.53 -10.62 10.26
C PHE A 347 2.99 -10.84 9.91
N LEU A 348 3.62 -11.93 10.38
CA LEU A 348 5.01 -12.28 10.06
C LEU A 348 5.23 -12.47 8.55
N GLN A 349 4.23 -13.01 7.85
CA GLN A 349 4.32 -13.22 6.41
C GLN A 349 4.21 -11.92 5.60
N TYR A 350 3.39 -10.97 6.04
CA TYR A 350 3.00 -9.82 5.23
C TYR A 350 3.61 -8.49 5.65
N CYS A 351 3.95 -8.28 6.95
CA CYS A 351 4.54 -7.02 7.41
C CYS A 351 6.03 -6.91 7.04
N ASP A 352 6.49 -5.67 6.93
CA ASP A 352 7.90 -5.35 6.75
C ASP A 352 8.63 -5.27 8.11
N SER A 353 7.93 -4.87 9.18
CA SER A 353 8.37 -5.07 10.55
C SER A 353 7.23 -5.31 11.53
N LEU A 354 7.53 -6.04 12.60
CA LEU A 354 6.65 -6.30 13.73
C LEU A 354 7.32 -5.78 15.01
N ILE A 355 6.73 -4.74 15.62
CA ILE A 355 7.28 -4.05 16.78
C ILE A 355 6.38 -4.31 18.00
N GLY A 356 6.89 -5.07 18.96
CA GLY A 356 6.21 -5.38 20.20
C GLY A 356 6.31 -4.24 21.22
N VAL A 357 5.20 -3.82 21.78
CA VAL A 357 5.15 -2.87 22.91
C VAL A 357 4.90 -3.64 24.19
N SER A 358 5.85 -3.61 25.12
CA SER A 358 5.77 -4.31 26.39
C SER A 358 6.31 -3.48 27.55
N ALA A 359 6.00 -3.92 28.75
CA ALA A 359 6.61 -3.41 29.99
C ALA A 359 6.61 -4.53 31.02
N ASP A 360 7.71 -4.69 31.73
CA ASP A 360 7.77 -5.42 32.98
C ASP A 360 7.45 -4.51 34.18
N GLU A 361 7.47 -5.06 35.39
CA GLU A 361 7.15 -4.27 36.58
C GLU A 361 8.11 -3.09 36.78
N ASN A 362 9.40 -3.27 36.51
CA ASN A 362 10.43 -2.24 36.69
C ASN A 362 10.27 -1.10 35.66
N THR A 363 10.13 -1.46 34.38
CA THR A 363 9.93 -0.47 33.31
C THR A 363 8.59 0.24 33.45
N GLN A 364 7.55 -0.44 33.95
CA GLN A 364 6.26 0.17 34.21
C GLN A 364 6.32 1.17 35.36
N LEU A 365 6.98 0.83 36.47
CA LEU A 365 7.19 1.72 37.62
C LEU A 365 8.08 2.91 37.25
N ALA A 366 9.04 2.71 36.36
CA ALA A 366 9.90 3.76 35.85
C ALA A 366 9.25 4.62 34.73
N HIS A 367 7.95 4.45 34.46
CA HIS A 367 7.25 5.14 33.38
C HIS A 367 7.90 4.96 32.01
N MET A 368 8.33 3.73 31.72
CA MET A 368 8.99 3.34 30.46
C MET A 368 8.22 2.24 29.72
N ARG A 369 8.54 2.06 28.46
CA ARG A 369 8.07 0.93 27.63
C ARG A 369 9.21 0.40 26.80
N ASN A 370 9.21 -0.92 26.59
CA ASN A 370 10.08 -1.58 25.66
C ASN A 370 9.43 -1.60 24.28
N LEU A 371 10.17 -1.18 23.26
CA LEU A 371 9.86 -1.42 21.86
C LEU A 371 10.78 -2.56 21.38
N ASN A 372 10.19 -3.73 21.14
CA ASN A 372 10.91 -4.91 20.70
C ASN A 372 10.70 -5.11 19.22
N VAL A 373 11.73 -5.00 18.41
CA VAL A 373 11.65 -5.39 16.99
C VAL A 373 11.66 -6.91 16.94
N LEU A 374 10.47 -7.52 16.82
CA LEU A 374 10.26 -8.96 16.88
C LEU A 374 10.52 -9.64 15.53
N ALA A 375 10.28 -8.93 14.44
CA ALA A 375 10.58 -9.34 13.07
C ALA A 375 10.79 -8.11 12.21
N VAL A 376 11.67 -8.19 11.23
CA VAL A 376 11.97 -7.14 10.25
C VAL A 376 12.54 -7.77 8.99
N ARG A 377 12.17 -7.24 7.81
CA ARG A 377 12.71 -7.70 6.52
C ARG A 377 14.06 -7.09 6.21
N GLU A 378 14.20 -5.79 6.44
CA GLU A 378 15.45 -5.05 6.23
C GLU A 378 15.83 -4.35 7.52
N GLY A 379 16.78 -4.94 8.26
CA GLY A 379 17.24 -4.46 9.56
C GLY A 379 17.58 -5.60 10.53
N GLU A 380 17.61 -5.29 11.81
CA GLU A 380 17.96 -6.23 12.87
C GLU A 380 16.86 -6.33 13.92
N ILE A 381 16.69 -7.51 14.50
CA ILE A 381 15.85 -7.68 15.69
C ILE A 381 16.56 -7.09 16.90
N GLY A 382 15.82 -6.47 17.79
CA GLY A 382 16.41 -5.88 18.98
C GLY A 382 15.40 -5.16 19.85
N GLN A 383 15.90 -4.44 20.83
CA GLN A 383 15.05 -3.76 21.82
C GLN A 383 15.57 -2.35 22.07
N CYS A 384 14.68 -1.39 22.04
CA CYS A 384 14.93 -0.07 22.59
C CYS A 384 13.90 0.28 23.67
N ILE A 385 14.25 1.26 24.50
CA ILE A 385 13.39 1.74 25.58
C ILE A 385 12.93 3.15 25.25
N ILE A 386 11.67 3.41 25.56
CA ILE A 386 11.09 4.75 25.43
C ILE A 386 10.56 5.23 26.79
N LYS A 387 10.61 6.52 27.03
CA LYS A 387 9.85 7.17 28.08
C LYS A 387 8.38 7.10 27.75
N TYR A 388 7.54 6.87 28.73
CA TYR A 388 6.10 6.80 28.62
C TYR A 388 5.46 7.43 29.87
N GLU A 389 5.64 8.73 29.97
CA GLU A 389 5.26 9.54 31.14
C GLU A 389 4.00 10.36 30.84
N PHE A 390 3.11 10.49 31.80
CA PHE A 390 1.89 11.30 31.69
C PHE A 390 1.87 12.46 32.67
N GLU A 391 2.61 12.37 33.75
CA GLU A 391 2.71 13.39 34.79
C GLU A 391 4.18 13.57 35.20
N PRO A 392 4.62 14.82 35.52
CA PRO A 392 3.85 16.07 35.44
C PRO A 392 3.66 16.55 33.99
N ASN A 393 4.38 15.99 33.02
CA ASN A 393 4.31 16.32 31.59
C ASN A 393 4.13 15.06 30.78
N LEU A 394 3.32 15.14 29.73
CA LEU A 394 3.22 14.04 28.77
C LEU A 394 4.50 13.96 27.94
N ASN A 395 5.26 12.87 28.13
CA ASN A 395 6.49 12.65 27.41
C ASN A 395 6.53 11.21 26.87
N ILE A 396 6.52 11.08 25.54
CA ILE A 396 6.72 9.81 24.85
C ILE A 396 7.87 10.04 23.88
N SER A 397 9.05 9.56 24.23
CA SER A 397 10.27 9.82 23.49
C SER A 397 11.29 8.71 23.73
N ASP A 398 12.33 8.70 22.94
CA ASP A 398 13.43 7.76 23.06
C ASP A 398 14.13 7.87 24.42
N TYR A 399 14.53 6.73 24.98
CA TYR A 399 15.39 6.65 26.16
C TYR A 399 16.76 6.05 25.81
N GLY A 400 16.82 5.16 24.85
CA GLY A 400 18.03 4.52 24.36
C GLY A 400 17.89 3.02 24.08
N THR A 401 18.98 2.43 23.64
CA THR A 401 19.13 0.98 23.50
C THR A 401 19.74 0.40 24.75
N PHE A 402 19.40 -0.84 25.11
CA PHE A 402 20.25 -1.61 26.02
C PHE A 402 21.42 -2.16 25.21
N ASP A 403 22.62 -1.73 25.53
CA ASP A 403 23.79 -2.55 25.24
C ASP A 403 23.68 -3.77 26.14
N ILE A 404 23.45 -4.93 25.58
CA ILE A 404 23.66 -6.20 26.27
C ILE A 404 25.18 -6.29 26.35
N GLU A 405 25.77 -5.71 27.41
CA GLU A 405 27.14 -6.05 27.78
C GLU A 405 27.17 -7.56 28.02
N ASN A 406 27.92 -8.27 27.17
CA ASN A 406 28.21 -9.71 27.24
C ASN A 406 28.84 -10.12 28.56
#